data_983ce83ddf133f2fd5f62fe8913b5c4f
#
_entry.id   983ce83ddf133f2fd5f62fe8913b5c4f
#
_cell.length_a   1.000
_cell.length_b   1.000
_cell.length_c   1.000
_cell.angle_alpha   90.00
_cell.angle_beta   90.00
_cell.angle_gamma   90.00
#
_symmetry.space_group_name_H-M   'P 1'
#
loop_
_entity.id
_entity.type
_entity.pdbx_description
1 polymer ?
#
loop_
_entity_poly.entity_id
_entity_poly.type
_entity_poly.pdbx_seq_one_letter_code
_entity_poly.pdbx_strand_id
1 'polypeptide(L)'
;MSEKTIAQAVTEALDYKLKTDEKTIIFGEDVGVNGGVFRITDGLQAKYGDKRVLDTPLAESGILGLAIGLAAEGFRPIPEIQFLSFILEGFDAVYSQLARFRYRSGNTRNMAVTIRSTFGGPVHTPELHSDSLDGILAQIPGLRVVIPSNPYDAKGLLISSIES
;
A
#
# COMPACT_ATOMS: atom_id res chain seq x y z
N MET A 1 -18.45 12.12 -17.65
CA MET A 1 -17.52 11.28 -16.84
C MET A 1 -18.38 10.24 -16.16
N SER A 2 -18.07 8.95 -16.28
CA SER A 2 -18.80 7.92 -15.55
C SER A 2 -18.54 8.08 -14.06
N GLU A 3 -19.60 8.03 -13.25
CA GLU A 3 -19.47 7.97 -11.80
C GLU A 3 -18.73 6.69 -11.42
N LYS A 4 -17.71 6.83 -10.54
CA LYS A 4 -16.89 5.72 -10.06
C LYS A 4 -16.82 5.74 -8.54
N THR A 5 -16.65 4.58 -7.95
CA THR A 5 -16.34 4.47 -6.52
C THR A 5 -14.83 4.70 -6.29
N ILE A 6 -14.47 5.01 -5.04
CA ILE A 6 -13.05 5.09 -4.62
C ILE A 6 -12.35 3.75 -4.89
N ALA A 7 -12.98 2.62 -4.59
CA ALA A 7 -12.42 1.28 -4.85
C ALA A 7 -12.07 1.10 -6.33
N GLN A 8 -12.99 1.40 -7.25
CA GLN A 8 -12.74 1.33 -8.69
C GLN A 8 -11.61 2.25 -9.14
N ALA A 9 -11.53 3.45 -8.57
CA ALA A 9 -10.48 4.42 -8.89
C ALA A 9 -9.09 3.92 -8.43
N VAL A 10 -9.01 3.29 -7.25
CA VAL A 10 -7.80 2.65 -6.74
C VAL A 10 -7.39 1.46 -7.61
N THR A 11 -8.34 0.58 -7.98
CA THR A 11 -8.07 -0.53 -8.91
C THR A 11 -7.48 -0.05 -10.22
N GLU A 12 -8.05 1.01 -10.81
CA GLU A 12 -7.53 1.60 -12.05
C GLU A 12 -6.12 2.20 -11.90
N ALA A 13 -5.81 2.80 -10.75
CA ALA A 13 -4.47 3.32 -10.48
C ALA A 13 -3.45 2.18 -10.40
N LEU A 14 -3.79 1.09 -9.71
CA LEU A 14 -2.95 -0.09 -9.59
C LEU A 14 -2.74 -0.79 -10.94
N ASP A 15 -3.82 -0.97 -11.71
CA ASP A 15 -3.75 -1.54 -13.07
C ASP A 15 -2.85 -0.69 -13.98
N TYR A 16 -3.01 0.62 -13.94
CA TYR A 16 -2.17 1.55 -14.70
C TYR A 16 -0.69 1.40 -14.33
N LYS A 17 -0.36 1.34 -13.04
CA LYS A 17 1.04 1.23 -12.59
C LYS A 17 1.64 -0.14 -12.91
N LEU A 18 0.91 -1.23 -12.74
CA LEU A 18 1.36 -2.56 -13.16
C LEU A 18 1.62 -2.64 -14.65
N LYS A 19 0.81 -1.94 -15.47
CA LYS A 19 0.97 -1.89 -16.93
C LYS A 19 2.16 -1.06 -17.38
N THR A 20 2.45 0.05 -16.69
CA THR A 20 3.41 1.06 -17.16
C THR A 20 4.78 0.97 -16.50
N ASP A 21 4.91 0.23 -15.40
CA ASP A 21 6.14 0.11 -14.64
C ASP A 21 6.35 -1.35 -14.19
N GLU A 22 7.30 -2.04 -14.83
CA GLU A 22 7.62 -3.44 -14.55
C GLU A 22 8.17 -3.67 -13.13
N LYS A 23 8.64 -2.64 -12.46
CA LYS A 23 9.14 -2.70 -11.09
C LYS A 23 8.05 -2.61 -10.03
N THR A 24 6.81 -2.29 -10.42
CA THR A 24 5.68 -2.26 -9.50
C THR A 24 5.28 -3.67 -9.08
N ILE A 25 5.22 -3.92 -7.79
CA ILE A 25 4.78 -5.19 -7.19
C ILE A 25 3.74 -4.89 -6.12
N ILE A 26 2.60 -5.55 -6.19
CA ILE A 26 1.51 -5.45 -5.21
C ILE A 26 1.48 -6.75 -4.40
N PHE A 27 1.39 -6.66 -3.09
CA PHE A 27 1.31 -7.86 -2.24
C PHE A 27 0.68 -7.55 -0.90
N GLY A 28 0.19 -8.57 -0.25
CA GLY A 28 -0.47 -8.54 1.03
C GLY A 28 -1.33 -9.77 1.23
N GLU A 29 -2.06 -9.79 2.33
CA GLU A 29 -2.99 -10.87 2.63
C GLU A 29 -4.18 -10.83 1.67
N ASP A 30 -4.50 -11.97 1.04
CA ASP A 30 -5.62 -12.14 0.10
C ASP A 30 -5.59 -11.21 -1.14
N VAL A 31 -4.49 -10.56 -1.42
CA VAL A 31 -4.36 -9.58 -2.51
C VAL A 31 -4.37 -10.22 -3.88
N GLY A 32 -3.86 -11.45 -4.00
CA GLY A 32 -3.71 -12.16 -5.26
C GLY A 32 -5.01 -12.81 -5.73
N VAL A 33 -5.20 -14.10 -5.39
CA VAL A 33 -6.32 -14.92 -5.89
C VAL A 33 -7.68 -14.35 -5.48
N ASN A 34 -7.81 -13.91 -4.23
CA ASN A 34 -9.06 -13.35 -3.70
C ASN A 34 -9.34 -11.93 -4.18
N GLY A 35 -8.35 -11.19 -4.65
CA GLY A 35 -8.52 -9.80 -5.09
C GLY A 35 -8.69 -8.78 -3.97
N GLY A 36 -8.23 -9.12 -2.76
CA GLY A 36 -8.34 -8.30 -1.56
C GLY A 36 -9.72 -8.35 -0.90
N VAL A 37 -9.76 -8.02 0.39
CA VAL A 37 -11.01 -8.02 1.20
C VAL A 37 -12.08 -7.10 0.59
N PHE A 38 -11.68 -5.99 0.00
CA PHE A 38 -12.57 -5.02 -0.65
C PHE A 38 -12.58 -5.15 -2.18
N ARG A 39 -12.05 -6.25 -2.73
CA ARG A 39 -12.01 -6.57 -4.17
C ARG A 39 -11.29 -5.52 -5.02
N ILE A 40 -10.36 -4.78 -4.43
CA ILE A 40 -9.62 -3.72 -5.11
C ILE A 40 -8.60 -4.29 -6.10
N THR A 41 -8.03 -5.46 -5.80
CA THR A 41 -7.03 -6.12 -6.65
C THR A 41 -7.60 -7.27 -7.47
N ASP A 42 -8.93 -7.40 -7.53
CA ASP A 42 -9.61 -8.47 -8.25
C ASP A 42 -9.21 -8.50 -9.73
N GLY A 43 -8.83 -9.69 -10.22
CA GLY A 43 -8.37 -9.90 -11.59
C GLY A 43 -6.95 -9.42 -11.91
N LEU A 44 -6.29 -8.65 -11.05
CA LEU A 44 -4.94 -8.14 -11.31
C LEU A 44 -3.90 -9.27 -11.35
N GLN A 45 -3.99 -10.26 -10.45
CA GLN A 45 -3.08 -11.40 -10.49
C GLN A 45 -3.22 -12.22 -11.77
N ALA A 46 -4.46 -12.48 -12.21
CA ALA A 46 -4.71 -13.19 -13.47
C ALA A 46 -4.13 -12.44 -14.67
N LYS A 47 -4.10 -11.11 -14.64
CA LYS A 47 -3.61 -10.25 -15.71
C LYS A 47 -2.09 -10.08 -15.72
N TYR A 48 -1.47 -9.96 -14.56
CA TYR A 48 -0.05 -9.58 -14.43
C TYR A 48 0.84 -10.68 -13.85
N GLY A 49 0.25 -11.78 -13.38
CA GLY A 49 0.93 -12.93 -12.83
C GLY A 49 1.21 -12.81 -11.31
N ASP A 50 1.48 -13.96 -10.73
CA ASP A 50 1.72 -14.15 -9.29
C ASP A 50 3.04 -13.54 -8.78
N LYS A 51 3.96 -13.22 -9.68
CA LYS A 51 5.21 -12.50 -9.35
C LYS A 51 5.03 -10.99 -9.22
N ARG A 52 3.93 -10.46 -9.71
CA ARG A 52 3.63 -9.03 -9.71
C ARG A 52 2.49 -8.67 -8.76
N VAL A 53 1.60 -9.62 -8.49
CA VAL A 53 0.49 -9.49 -7.54
C VAL A 53 0.48 -10.74 -6.67
N LEU A 54 1.02 -10.63 -5.45
CA LEU A 54 1.34 -11.77 -4.59
C LEU A 54 0.44 -11.83 -3.38
N ASP A 55 0.00 -13.05 -3.03
CA ASP A 55 -0.52 -13.33 -1.70
C ASP A 55 0.62 -13.52 -0.70
N THR A 56 0.43 -13.05 0.51
CA THR A 56 1.34 -13.29 1.64
C THR A 56 0.59 -13.98 2.77
N PRO A 57 1.31 -14.65 3.68
CA PRO A 57 0.73 -15.00 4.97
C PRO A 57 0.28 -13.75 5.72
N LEU A 58 -0.63 -13.94 6.69
CA LEU A 58 -1.02 -12.91 7.66
C LEU A 58 0.17 -12.65 8.60
N ALA A 59 0.98 -11.66 8.26
CA ALA A 59 2.18 -11.27 8.99
C ALA A 59 2.61 -9.86 8.59
N GLU A 60 1.99 -8.84 9.15
CA GLU A 60 2.18 -7.44 8.72
C GLU A 60 3.63 -6.98 8.85
N SER A 61 4.34 -7.39 9.89
CA SER A 61 5.78 -7.14 10.01
C SER A 61 6.59 -7.77 8.89
N GLY A 62 6.21 -8.98 8.45
CA GLY A 62 6.81 -9.66 7.30
C GLY A 62 6.50 -8.94 5.97
N ILE A 63 5.26 -8.53 5.78
CA ILE A 63 4.80 -7.76 4.61
C ILE A 63 5.60 -6.45 4.49
N LEU A 64 5.70 -5.69 5.57
CA LEU A 64 6.44 -4.43 5.59
C LEU A 64 7.96 -4.63 5.46
N GLY A 65 8.50 -5.69 6.06
CA GLY A 65 9.91 -6.07 5.90
C GLY A 65 10.25 -6.44 4.44
N LEU A 66 9.38 -7.21 3.78
CA LEU A 66 9.52 -7.52 2.35
C LEU A 66 9.50 -6.25 1.49
N ALA A 67 8.60 -5.31 1.79
CA ALA A 67 8.54 -4.04 1.08
C ALA A 67 9.86 -3.27 1.14
N ILE A 68 10.49 -3.22 2.31
CA ILE A 68 11.79 -2.56 2.50
C ILE A 68 12.86 -3.24 1.64
N GLY A 69 12.92 -4.58 1.68
CA GLY A 69 13.89 -5.34 0.88
C GLY A 69 13.71 -5.12 -0.62
N LEU A 70 12.49 -5.19 -1.12
CA LEU A 70 12.17 -4.95 -2.53
C LEU A 70 12.53 -3.52 -2.96
N ALA A 71 12.22 -2.52 -2.14
CA ALA A 71 12.57 -1.13 -2.44
C ALA A 71 14.08 -0.91 -2.45
N ALA A 72 14.82 -1.56 -1.55
CA ALA A 72 16.28 -1.50 -1.53
C ALA A 72 16.91 -2.08 -2.81
N GLU A 73 16.26 -3.06 -3.44
CA GLU A 73 16.64 -3.65 -4.73
C GLU A 73 16.07 -2.87 -5.94
N GLY A 74 15.42 -1.74 -5.70
CA GLY A 74 14.96 -0.84 -6.75
C GLY A 74 13.61 -1.17 -7.36
N PHE A 75 12.82 -2.03 -6.71
CA PHE A 75 11.42 -2.23 -7.03
C PHE A 75 10.55 -1.10 -6.45
N ARG A 76 9.28 -1.07 -6.87
CA ARG A 76 8.24 -0.19 -6.34
C ARG A 76 7.15 -1.03 -5.67
N PRO A 77 7.40 -1.47 -4.44
CA PRO A 77 6.46 -2.29 -3.70
C PRO A 77 5.26 -1.48 -3.22
N ILE A 78 4.09 -2.10 -3.37
CA ILE A 78 2.81 -1.58 -2.87
C ILE A 78 2.24 -2.64 -1.92
N PRO A 79 2.74 -2.71 -0.67
CA PRO A 79 2.16 -3.59 0.32
C PRO A 79 0.77 -3.12 0.71
N GLU A 80 -0.17 -4.06 0.80
CA GLU A 80 -1.49 -3.85 1.40
C GLU A 80 -1.48 -4.35 2.84
N ILE A 81 -1.89 -3.49 3.76
CA ILE A 81 -2.31 -3.83 5.12
C ILE A 81 -3.83 -3.75 5.13
N GLN A 82 -4.51 -4.84 5.43
CA GLN A 82 -5.96 -4.96 5.25
C GLN A 82 -6.74 -3.85 5.97
N PHE A 83 -6.41 -3.59 7.22
CA PHE A 83 -6.97 -2.50 8.02
C PHE A 83 -5.84 -1.72 8.67
N LEU A 84 -5.97 -0.41 8.70
CA LEU A 84 -4.86 0.48 9.07
C LEU A 84 -4.29 0.18 10.47
N SER A 85 -5.11 -0.25 11.42
CA SER A 85 -4.66 -0.56 12.77
C SER A 85 -3.64 -1.69 12.82
N PHE A 86 -3.71 -2.63 11.88
CA PHE A 86 -2.80 -3.78 11.84
C PHE A 86 -1.36 -3.37 11.45
N ILE A 87 -1.18 -2.14 10.95
CA ILE A 87 0.17 -1.59 10.73
C ILE A 87 0.99 -1.55 12.02
N LEU A 88 0.33 -1.55 13.19
CA LEU A 88 0.99 -1.56 14.49
C LEU A 88 1.80 -2.84 14.71
N GLU A 89 1.41 -3.97 14.12
CA GLU A 89 2.16 -5.23 14.18
C GLU A 89 3.53 -5.12 13.45
N GLY A 90 3.65 -4.22 12.51
CA GLY A 90 4.88 -3.91 11.80
C GLY A 90 5.38 -2.49 12.01
N PHE A 91 5.00 -1.83 13.10
CA PHE A 91 5.25 -0.40 13.30
C PHE A 91 6.75 -0.05 13.30
N ASP A 92 7.61 -0.92 13.83
CA ASP A 92 9.07 -0.70 13.78
C ASP A 92 9.57 -0.64 12.33
N ALA A 93 9.07 -1.50 11.46
CA ALA A 93 9.45 -1.48 10.03
C ALA A 93 9.11 -0.15 9.38
N VAL A 94 7.97 0.46 9.73
CA VAL A 94 7.55 1.77 9.22
C VAL A 94 8.34 2.90 9.88
N TYR A 95 8.33 2.94 11.20
CA TYR A 95 8.88 4.04 12.00
C TYR A 95 10.40 4.12 11.96
N SER A 96 11.05 2.99 12.28
CA SER A 96 12.50 2.94 12.47
C SER A 96 13.25 2.63 11.17
N GLN A 97 12.65 1.87 10.27
CA GLN A 97 13.34 1.42 9.07
C GLN A 97 12.92 2.25 7.85
N LEU A 98 11.72 2.07 7.33
CA LEU A 98 11.27 2.66 6.07
C LEU A 98 11.40 4.19 6.07
N ALA A 99 10.81 4.86 7.07
CA ALA A 99 10.77 6.32 7.14
C ALA A 99 12.16 6.97 7.19
N ARG A 100 13.15 6.27 7.76
CA ARG A 100 14.49 6.82 8.02
C ARG A 100 15.57 6.25 7.14
N PHE A 101 15.25 5.26 6.31
CA PHE A 101 16.26 4.54 5.52
C PHE A 101 17.01 5.46 4.57
N ARG A 102 16.30 6.35 3.88
CA ARG A 102 16.91 7.32 2.97
C ARG A 102 17.92 8.22 3.69
N TYR A 103 17.56 8.74 4.86
CA TYR A 103 18.46 9.55 5.69
C TYR A 103 19.67 8.73 6.16
N ARG A 104 19.42 7.54 6.70
CA ARG A 104 20.46 6.64 7.24
C ARG A 104 21.46 6.19 6.17
N SER A 105 21.01 6.00 4.94
CA SER A 105 21.87 5.64 3.80
C SER A 105 22.61 6.83 3.17
N GLY A 106 22.53 8.02 3.77
CA GLY A 106 23.13 9.21 3.16
C GLY A 106 22.52 9.58 1.82
N ASN A 107 21.23 9.31 1.62
CA ASN A 107 20.48 9.56 0.38
C ASN A 107 20.95 8.71 -0.82
N THR A 108 21.67 7.62 -0.58
CA THR A 108 22.15 6.72 -1.64
C THR A 108 21.08 5.70 -2.08
N ARG A 109 20.02 5.53 -1.29
CA ARG A 109 18.91 4.60 -1.56
C ARG A 109 17.58 5.32 -1.48
N ASN A 110 16.79 5.21 -2.53
CA ASN A 110 15.38 5.59 -2.51
C ASN A 110 14.55 4.44 -1.97
N MET A 111 13.57 4.77 -1.12
CA MET A 111 12.63 3.81 -0.56
C MET A 111 11.25 4.08 -1.15
N ALA A 112 11.08 3.70 -2.42
CA ALA A 112 9.85 3.91 -3.18
C ALA A 112 8.76 2.91 -2.75
N VAL A 113 8.33 2.97 -1.49
CA VAL A 113 7.27 2.11 -0.93
C VAL A 113 5.99 2.90 -0.78
N THR A 114 4.89 2.36 -1.27
CA THR A 114 3.55 2.92 -1.07
C THR A 114 2.69 1.94 -0.29
N ILE A 115 2.61 2.10 1.02
CA ILE A 115 1.74 1.29 1.86
C ILE A 115 0.29 1.73 1.60
N ARG A 116 -0.57 0.76 1.30
CA ARG A 116 -2.00 0.99 1.10
C ARG A 116 -2.80 0.27 2.18
N SER A 117 -3.77 0.97 2.74
CA SER A 117 -4.67 0.39 3.74
C SER A 117 -6.03 1.06 3.71
N THR A 118 -7.01 0.40 4.27
CA THR A 118 -8.34 0.95 4.53
C THR A 118 -8.46 1.35 6.00
N PHE A 119 -9.25 2.39 6.28
CA PHE A 119 -9.45 2.86 7.65
C PHE A 119 -10.81 3.52 7.82
N GLY A 120 -11.23 3.64 9.07
CA GLY A 120 -12.46 4.32 9.44
C GLY A 120 -13.72 3.66 8.90
N GLY A 121 -14.80 4.41 8.94
CA GLY A 121 -16.03 4.08 8.24
C GLY A 121 -16.94 3.08 8.92
N PRO A 122 -18.08 2.80 8.27
CA PRO A 122 -19.18 2.06 8.84
C PRO A 122 -19.12 0.56 8.55
N VAL A 123 -17.95 -0.05 8.59
CA VAL A 123 -17.81 -1.50 8.32
C VAL A 123 -18.46 -2.34 9.42
N HIS A 124 -18.72 -1.74 10.60
CA HIS A 124 -19.34 -2.39 11.74
C HIS A 124 -18.63 -3.66 12.22
N THR A 125 -17.31 -3.72 11.98
CA THR A 125 -16.44 -4.78 12.48
C THR A 125 -16.03 -4.50 13.93
N PRO A 126 -15.54 -5.52 14.66
CA PRO A 126 -15.00 -5.33 16.02
C PRO A 126 -13.89 -4.27 16.09
N GLU A 127 -13.35 -4.08 17.29
CA GLU A 127 -12.23 -3.14 17.51
C GLU A 127 -11.05 -3.42 16.56
N LEU A 128 -10.19 -2.44 16.34
CA LEU A 128 -9.04 -2.40 15.44
C LEU A 128 -9.36 -2.37 13.93
N HIS A 129 -10.57 -2.63 13.48
CA HIS A 129 -10.89 -2.66 12.05
C HIS A 129 -11.34 -1.30 11.48
N SER A 130 -11.54 -0.29 12.33
CA SER A 130 -12.03 1.03 11.91
C SER A 130 -11.22 2.19 12.47
N ASP A 131 -10.08 1.92 13.08
CA ASP A 131 -9.26 2.95 13.70
C ASP A 131 -8.58 3.84 12.65
N SER A 132 -8.42 5.12 13.00
CA SER A 132 -7.67 6.10 12.21
C SER A 132 -6.33 6.37 12.87
N LEU A 133 -5.25 5.88 12.28
CA LEU A 133 -3.88 6.10 12.76
C LEU A 133 -3.12 7.17 11.95
N ASP A 134 -3.82 7.87 11.07
CA ASP A 134 -3.26 8.90 10.21
C ASP A 134 -2.52 9.99 10.99
N GLY A 135 -3.07 10.42 12.12
CA GLY A 135 -2.42 11.41 13.00
C GLY A 135 -1.08 10.94 13.58
N ILE A 136 -0.97 9.65 13.93
CA ILE A 136 0.29 9.07 14.42
C ILE A 136 1.29 8.95 13.27
N LEU A 137 0.85 8.44 12.12
CA LEU A 137 1.71 8.25 10.95
C LEU A 137 2.20 9.58 10.37
N ALA A 138 1.36 10.62 10.38
CA ALA A 138 1.72 11.95 9.91
C ALA A 138 2.83 12.65 10.74
N GLN A 139 3.04 12.20 11.97
CA GLN A 139 4.11 12.72 12.83
C GLN A 139 5.47 12.06 12.59
N ILE A 140 5.53 11.01 11.76
CA ILE A 140 6.78 10.27 11.50
C ILE A 140 7.59 10.99 10.42
N PRO A 141 8.77 11.54 10.73
CA PRO A 141 9.60 12.17 9.71
C PRO A 141 10.04 11.18 8.64
N GLY A 142 9.82 11.54 7.38
CA GLY A 142 10.14 10.68 6.22
C GLY A 142 8.94 9.94 5.64
N LEU A 143 7.77 10.00 6.27
CA LEU A 143 6.52 9.52 5.69
C LEU A 143 5.70 10.67 5.09
N ARG A 144 4.92 10.33 4.08
CA ARG A 144 3.81 11.13 3.58
C ARG A 144 2.53 10.36 3.78
N VAL A 145 1.55 10.96 4.40
CA VAL A 145 0.22 10.37 4.61
C VAL A 145 -0.75 11.05 3.66
N VAL A 146 -1.49 10.26 2.90
CA VAL A 146 -2.43 10.73 1.88
C VAL A 146 -3.78 10.08 2.11
N ILE A 147 -4.83 10.89 2.24
CA ILE A 147 -6.20 10.45 2.52
C ILE A 147 -7.13 11.07 1.47
N PRO A 148 -7.41 10.37 0.37
CA PRO A 148 -8.33 10.86 -0.65
C PRO A 148 -9.78 10.77 -0.18
N SER A 149 -10.59 11.78 -0.49
CA SER A 149 -12.01 11.84 -0.15
C SER A 149 -12.96 11.58 -1.32
N ASN A 150 -12.43 11.48 -2.53
CA ASN A 150 -13.21 11.23 -3.74
C ASN A 150 -12.45 10.36 -4.74
N PRO A 151 -13.12 9.74 -5.72
CA PRO A 151 -12.49 8.82 -6.68
C PRO A 151 -11.41 9.46 -7.56
N TYR A 152 -11.59 10.72 -7.94
CA TYR A 152 -10.62 11.41 -8.79
C TYR A 152 -9.28 11.57 -8.06
N ASP A 153 -9.34 12.07 -6.83
CA ASP A 153 -8.16 12.25 -5.99
C ASP A 153 -7.55 10.89 -5.59
N ALA A 154 -8.37 9.89 -5.31
CA ALA A 154 -7.89 8.55 -4.97
C ALA A 154 -6.99 7.98 -6.07
N LYS A 155 -7.40 8.09 -7.33
CA LYS A 155 -6.59 7.64 -8.47
C LYS A 155 -5.33 8.48 -8.64
N GLY A 156 -5.48 9.80 -8.67
CA GLY A 156 -4.36 10.72 -8.94
C GLY A 156 -3.30 10.67 -7.84
N LEU A 157 -3.71 10.74 -6.59
CA LEU A 157 -2.80 10.72 -5.44
C LEU A 157 -2.12 9.36 -5.29
N LEU A 158 -2.80 8.25 -5.55
CA LEU A 158 -2.16 6.93 -5.51
C LEU A 158 -1.07 6.80 -6.58
N ILE A 159 -1.35 7.21 -7.82
CA ILE A 159 -0.35 7.21 -8.89
C ILE A 159 0.85 8.08 -8.50
N SER A 160 0.60 9.31 -8.03
CA SER A 160 1.65 10.24 -7.60
C SER A 160 2.47 9.69 -6.43
N SER A 161 1.84 8.99 -5.49
CA SER A 161 2.52 8.34 -4.36
C SER A 161 3.46 7.22 -4.82
N ILE A 162 3.03 6.41 -5.78
CA ILE A 162 3.85 5.32 -6.33
C ILE A 162 5.04 5.87 -7.15
N GLU A 163 4.88 7.01 -7.77
CA GLU A 163 5.92 7.65 -8.59
C GLU A 163 6.94 8.49 -7.79
N SER A 164 6.63 8.77 -6.54
CA SER A 164 7.44 9.60 -5.64
C SER A 164 8.70 8.87 -5.04
#